data_4209319909d3db6504fcc41f8b6bfebf
#
_entry.id   4209319909d3db6504fcc41f8b6bfebf
#
_cell.length_a   1.000
_cell.length_b   1.000
_cell.length_c   1.000
_cell.angle_alpha   90.00
_cell.angle_beta   90.00
_cell.angle_gamma   90.00
#
_symmetry.space_group_name_H-M   'P 1'
#
loop_
_entity.id
_entity.type
_entity.pdbx_description
1 polymer ?
#
loop_
_entity_poly.entity_id
_entity_poly.type
_entity_poly.pdbx_seq_one_letter_code
_entity_poly.pdbx_strand_id
1 'polypeptide(L)'
;MCTVFVKNTSKGMVAARNHSWTQPGGNVHFIPPQRIYGKMANAMYLMDQWGQDRPFEGINEHGLFIGAAGIPDDLSPLGKQKRQPHGMDFCGIIRFVLERAKST
;
A
#
# COMPACT_ATOMS: atom_id res chain seq x y z
N MET A 1 3.27 0.46 17.01
CA MET A 1 2.96 1.67 16.20
C MET A 1 3.87 1.69 14.98
N CYS A 2 3.33 1.91 13.81
CA CYS A 2 4.11 2.01 12.56
C CYS A 2 4.57 3.45 12.35
N THR A 3 5.79 3.62 11.84
CA THR A 3 6.31 4.92 11.41
C THR A 3 6.60 4.85 9.91
N VAL A 4 6.11 5.83 9.18
CA VAL A 4 6.38 5.98 7.74
C VAL A 4 7.02 7.35 7.54
N PHE A 5 8.08 7.42 6.74
CA PHE A 5 8.61 8.70 6.31
C PHE A 5 8.98 8.68 4.83
N VAL A 6 8.94 9.85 4.23
CA VAL A 6 9.35 10.07 2.84
C VAL A 6 10.32 11.24 2.82
N LYS A 7 11.43 11.08 2.12
CA LYS A 7 12.46 12.11 1.96
C LYS A 7 12.83 12.24 0.50
N ASN A 8 12.81 13.48 0.01
CA ASN A 8 13.39 13.80 -1.30
C ASN A 8 14.91 13.97 -1.16
N THR A 9 15.64 13.35 -2.07
CA THR A 9 17.10 13.44 -2.16
C THR A 9 17.50 13.88 -3.56
N SER A 10 18.78 14.25 -3.74
CA SER A 10 19.32 14.55 -5.07
C SER A 10 19.29 13.38 -6.05
N LYS A 11 19.12 12.16 -5.54
CA LYS A 11 19.04 10.92 -6.34
C LYS A 11 17.63 10.37 -6.49
N GLY A 12 16.62 11.08 -5.96
CA GLY A 12 15.23 10.66 -6.00
C GLY A 12 14.59 10.62 -4.63
N MET A 13 13.38 10.11 -4.58
CA MET A 13 12.60 9.96 -3.36
C MET A 13 12.95 8.65 -2.64
N VAL A 14 13.12 8.72 -1.33
CA VAL A 14 13.27 7.56 -0.45
C VAL A 14 12.06 7.50 0.46
N ALA A 15 11.37 6.38 0.45
CA ALA A 15 10.33 6.05 1.42
C ALA A 15 10.83 4.92 2.32
N ALA A 16 10.63 5.05 3.61
CA ALA A 16 10.98 4.01 4.56
C ALA A 16 9.90 3.88 5.63
N ARG A 17 9.80 2.68 6.16
CA ARG A 17 8.78 2.34 7.14
C ARG A 17 9.30 1.28 8.09
N ASN A 18 8.90 1.38 9.37
CA ASN A 18 8.97 0.26 10.29
C ASN A 18 7.58 -0.36 10.46
N HIS A 19 7.56 -1.67 10.64
CA HIS A 19 6.36 -2.41 10.98
C HIS A 19 6.41 -2.81 12.45
N SER A 20 5.43 -2.37 13.20
CA SER A 20 5.24 -2.76 14.59
C SER A 20 4.05 -3.70 14.66
N TRP A 21 4.29 -4.98 14.41
CA TRP A 21 3.27 -6.02 14.43
C TRP A 21 3.70 -7.19 15.31
N THR A 22 2.72 -7.95 15.79
CA THR A 22 2.95 -9.08 16.69
C THR A 22 3.59 -10.29 16.01
N GLN A 23 3.51 -10.39 14.69
CA GLN A 23 4.13 -11.44 13.91
C GLN A 23 5.27 -10.87 13.07
N PRO A 24 6.48 -11.46 13.17
CA PRO A 24 7.59 -11.04 12.32
C PRO A 24 7.35 -11.48 10.88
N GLY A 25 7.83 -10.69 9.98
CA GLY A 25 7.86 -11.04 8.56
C GLY A 25 6.88 -10.25 7.72
N GLY A 26 7.27 -10.11 6.51
CA GLY A 26 6.50 -9.57 5.40
C GLY A 26 7.11 -10.11 4.12
N ASN A 27 6.30 -10.24 3.10
CA ASN A 27 6.74 -10.69 1.79
C ASN A 27 6.73 -9.51 0.83
N VAL A 28 7.78 -9.39 0.02
CA VAL A 28 7.83 -8.43 -1.06
C VAL A 28 7.58 -9.17 -2.37
N HIS A 29 6.58 -8.73 -3.11
CA HIS A 29 6.19 -9.31 -4.38
C HIS A 29 6.46 -8.31 -5.51
N PHE A 30 7.12 -8.77 -6.55
CA PHE A 30 7.18 -8.04 -7.81
C PHE A 30 6.01 -8.46 -8.69
N ILE A 31 5.19 -7.49 -9.09
CA ILE A 31 4.08 -7.68 -10.02
C ILE A 31 4.47 -7.02 -11.35
N PRO A 32 4.71 -7.81 -12.40
CA PRO A 32 5.01 -7.26 -13.72
C PRO A 32 3.79 -6.53 -14.30
N PRO A 33 4.00 -5.71 -15.34
CA PRO A 33 2.88 -5.07 -16.04
C PRO A 33 1.91 -6.14 -16.56
N GLN A 34 0.63 -5.94 -16.31
CA GLN A 34 -0.42 -6.87 -16.73
C GLN A 34 -1.53 -6.11 -17.44
N ARG A 35 -2.17 -6.77 -18.41
CA ARG A 35 -3.35 -6.20 -19.06
C ARG A 35 -4.58 -6.48 -18.19
N ILE A 36 -5.20 -5.41 -17.71
CA ILE A 36 -6.41 -5.44 -16.90
C ILE A 36 -7.49 -4.63 -17.60
N TYR A 37 -8.60 -5.26 -17.93
CA TYR A 37 -9.71 -4.65 -18.67
C TYR A 37 -9.25 -3.90 -19.95
N GLY A 38 -8.34 -4.51 -20.71
CA GLY A 38 -7.84 -3.94 -21.97
C GLY A 38 -6.78 -2.84 -21.81
N LYS A 39 -6.41 -2.47 -20.60
CA LYS A 39 -5.36 -1.48 -20.32
C LYS A 39 -4.18 -2.13 -19.61
N MET A 40 -2.97 -1.65 -19.89
CA MET A 40 -1.78 -2.08 -19.17
C MET A 40 -1.77 -1.46 -17.77
N ALA A 41 -1.74 -2.31 -16.76
CA ALA A 41 -1.46 -1.88 -15.39
C ALA A 41 0.04 -1.64 -15.20
N ASN A 42 0.39 -0.76 -14.26
CA ASN A 42 1.77 -0.49 -13.91
C ASN A 42 2.45 -1.71 -13.28
N ALA A 43 3.74 -1.87 -13.54
CA ALA A 43 4.58 -2.75 -12.72
C ALA A 43 4.71 -2.18 -11.32
N MET A 44 4.78 -3.06 -10.32
CA MET A 44 4.86 -2.62 -8.93
C MET A 44 5.55 -3.64 -8.04
N TYR A 45 6.08 -3.15 -6.92
CA TYR A 45 6.42 -3.96 -5.76
C TYR A 45 5.34 -3.78 -4.70
N LEU A 46 4.85 -4.88 -4.17
CA LEU A 46 3.87 -4.90 -3.08
C LEU A 46 4.47 -5.61 -1.88
N MET A 47 4.16 -5.12 -0.69
CA MET A 47 4.48 -5.80 0.55
C MET A 47 3.20 -6.22 1.27
N ASP A 48 3.16 -7.45 1.72
CA ASP A 48 2.06 -8.01 2.49
C ASP A 48 2.55 -8.75 3.74
N GLN A 49 1.63 -8.96 4.69
CA GLN A 49 1.81 -9.84 5.84
C GLN A 49 0.77 -10.95 5.89
N TRP A 50 -0.28 -10.87 5.07
CA TRP A 50 -1.46 -11.75 5.13
C TRP A 50 -1.71 -12.52 3.84
N GLY A 51 -0.81 -12.42 2.88
CA GLY A 51 -0.94 -13.05 1.56
C GLY A 51 -0.96 -12.04 0.42
N GLN A 52 -0.67 -12.54 -0.77
CA GLN A 52 -0.43 -11.72 -1.98
C GLN A 52 -1.56 -10.75 -2.35
N ASP A 53 -2.78 -11.07 -1.95
CA ASP A 53 -3.95 -10.27 -2.29
C ASP A 53 -4.24 -9.14 -1.31
N ARG A 54 -3.42 -9.03 -0.25
CA ARG A 54 -3.64 -8.06 0.83
C ARG A 54 -2.41 -7.20 1.09
N PRO A 55 -1.97 -6.41 0.11
CA PRO A 55 -0.85 -5.50 0.31
C PRO A 55 -1.22 -4.38 1.26
N PHE A 56 -0.28 -3.99 2.11
CA PHE A 56 -0.44 -2.82 2.97
C PHE A 56 0.54 -1.70 2.63
N GLU A 57 1.44 -1.93 1.70
CA GLU A 57 2.25 -0.89 1.05
C GLU A 57 2.76 -1.35 -0.31
N GLY A 58 3.19 -0.40 -1.10
CA GLY A 58 3.81 -0.69 -2.37
C GLY A 58 4.33 0.56 -3.08
N ILE A 59 5.08 0.30 -4.13
CA ILE A 59 5.59 1.33 -5.04
C ILE A 59 5.43 0.85 -6.48
N ASN A 60 5.02 1.74 -7.37
CA ASN A 60 4.92 1.40 -8.78
C ASN A 60 6.11 1.92 -9.60
N GLU A 61 6.17 1.54 -10.88
CA GLU A 61 7.24 1.92 -11.82
C GLU A 61 7.38 3.43 -12.02
N HIS A 62 6.37 4.22 -11.69
CA HIS A 62 6.42 5.68 -11.77
C HIS A 62 6.92 6.33 -10.47
N GLY A 63 7.31 5.53 -9.48
CA GLY A 63 7.78 6.03 -8.19
C GLY A 63 6.66 6.46 -7.23
N LEU A 64 5.39 6.15 -7.54
CA LEU A 64 4.29 6.39 -6.61
C LEU A 64 4.33 5.37 -5.49
N PHE A 65 4.49 5.84 -4.27
CA PHE A 65 4.48 5.02 -3.04
C PHE A 65 3.19 5.23 -2.26
N ILE A 66 2.60 4.14 -1.80
CA ILE A 66 1.46 4.14 -0.89
C ILE A 66 1.74 3.16 0.25
N GLY A 67 1.49 3.61 1.47
CA GLY A 67 1.56 2.76 2.66
C GLY A 67 0.41 3.03 3.61
N ALA A 68 -0.08 1.99 4.25
CA ALA A 68 -1.07 2.08 5.30
C ALA A 68 -0.39 2.09 6.68
N ALA A 69 -0.89 2.91 7.58
CA ALA A 69 -0.50 2.91 8.99
C ALA A 69 -1.74 2.68 9.86
N GLY A 70 -1.62 1.80 10.85
CA GLY A 70 -2.68 1.59 11.83
C GLY A 70 -2.82 2.78 12.77
N ILE A 71 -4.04 3.22 13.00
CA ILE A 71 -4.39 4.20 14.02
C ILE A 71 -5.07 3.44 15.15
N PRO A 72 -4.67 3.65 16.42
CA PRO A 72 -5.39 3.06 17.54
C PRO A 72 -6.89 3.40 17.49
N ASP A 73 -7.73 2.42 17.81
CA ASP A 73 -9.19 2.55 17.69
C ASP A 73 -9.77 3.72 18.47
N ASP A 74 -9.18 4.02 19.63
CA ASP A 74 -9.57 5.14 20.48
C ASP A 74 -9.25 6.52 19.89
N LEU A 75 -8.28 6.59 18.98
CA LEU A 75 -7.89 7.83 18.28
C LEU A 75 -8.51 7.94 16.88
N SER A 76 -9.13 6.87 16.40
CA SER A 76 -9.73 6.87 15.07
C SER A 76 -11.12 7.47 15.08
N PRO A 77 -11.38 8.57 14.36
CA PRO A 77 -12.73 9.10 14.22
C PRO A 77 -13.68 8.14 13.51
N LEU A 78 -13.12 7.14 12.81
CA LEU A 78 -13.87 6.13 12.07
C LEU A 78 -14.03 4.80 12.83
N GLY A 79 -13.39 4.67 14.00
CA GLY A 79 -13.32 3.40 14.76
C GLY A 79 -14.68 2.85 15.20
N LYS A 80 -15.72 3.67 15.21
CA LYS A 80 -17.09 3.27 15.58
C LYS A 80 -18.04 3.14 14.39
N GLN A 81 -17.60 3.43 13.18
CA GLN A 81 -18.44 3.29 12.00
C GLN A 81 -18.52 1.82 11.57
N LYS A 82 -19.73 1.31 11.41
CA LYS A 82 -19.97 -0.01 10.80
C LYS A 82 -19.37 -0.02 9.40
N ARG A 83 -18.49 -0.98 9.13
CA ARG A 83 -17.95 -1.20 7.79
C ARG A 83 -19.10 -1.38 6.80
N GLN A 84 -19.07 -0.62 5.73
CA GLN A 84 -20.01 -0.80 4.63
C GLN A 84 -19.72 -2.15 3.96
N PRO A 85 -20.73 -3.03 3.77
CA PRO A 85 -20.50 -4.38 3.27
C PRO A 85 -20.00 -4.46 1.82
N HIS A 86 -20.00 -3.37 1.09
CA HIS A 86 -19.64 -3.30 -0.33
C HIS A 86 -18.49 -2.35 -0.63
N GLY A 87 -17.75 -1.90 0.38
CA GLY A 87 -16.57 -1.03 0.21
C GLY A 87 -15.31 -1.82 -0.12
N MET A 88 -14.45 -1.24 -0.96
CA MET A 88 -13.10 -1.72 -1.16
C MET A 88 -12.30 -1.49 0.14
N ASP A 89 -11.61 -2.52 0.65
CA ASP A 89 -10.74 -2.35 1.80
C ASP A 89 -9.46 -1.59 1.43
N PHE A 90 -8.67 -1.20 2.43
CA PHE A 90 -7.45 -0.42 2.17
C PHE A 90 -6.42 -1.17 1.31
N CYS A 91 -6.35 -2.49 1.41
CA CYS A 91 -5.48 -3.32 0.58
C CYS A 91 -5.87 -3.23 -0.90
N GLY A 92 -7.16 -3.30 -1.18
CA GLY A 92 -7.71 -3.13 -2.52
C GLY A 92 -7.44 -1.73 -3.08
N ILE A 93 -7.59 -0.69 -2.26
CA ILE A 93 -7.29 0.69 -2.65
C ILE A 93 -5.82 0.86 -3.01
N ILE A 94 -4.90 0.35 -2.19
CA ILE A 94 -3.46 0.41 -2.45
C ILE A 94 -3.15 -0.20 -3.81
N ARG A 95 -3.60 -1.42 -4.04
CA ARG A 95 -3.36 -2.12 -5.31
C ARG A 95 -3.98 -1.39 -6.49
N PHE A 96 -5.24 -0.98 -6.38
CA PHE A 96 -5.96 -0.27 -7.44
C PHE A 96 -5.25 1.01 -7.88
N VAL A 97 -4.79 1.83 -6.93
CA VAL A 97 -4.09 3.07 -7.22
C VAL A 97 -2.73 2.81 -7.85
N LEU A 98 -1.94 1.88 -7.30
CA LEU A 98 -0.62 1.55 -7.84
C LEU A 98 -0.68 0.98 -9.27
N GLU A 99 -1.72 0.23 -9.58
CA GLU A 99 -1.94 -0.33 -10.93
C GLU A 99 -2.20 0.75 -11.98
N ARG A 100 -2.78 1.88 -11.60
CA ARG A 100 -3.35 2.85 -12.56
C ARG A 100 -2.75 4.24 -12.50
N ALA A 101 -2.32 4.70 -11.35
CA ALA A 101 -1.84 6.06 -11.18
C ALA A 101 -0.35 6.20 -11.53
N LYS A 102 0.00 7.36 -12.08
CA LYS A 102 1.39 7.74 -12.39
C LYS A 102 1.94 8.76 -11.41
N SER A 103 1.06 9.51 -10.75
CA SER A 103 1.41 10.52 -9.74
C SER A 103 0.24 10.72 -8.79
N THR A 104 0.50 11.42 -7.73
CA THR A 104 -0.54 11.90 -6.79
C THR A 104 -1.36 13.03 -7.41
#